data_ca5481260491a7f86bb25b97c5d220b2
#
_entry.id   ca5481260491a7f86bb25b97c5d220b2
#
_cell.length_a   1.000
_cell.length_b   1.000
_cell.length_c   1.000
_cell.angle_alpha   90.00
_cell.angle_beta   90.00
_cell.angle_gamma   90.00
#
_symmetry.space_group_name_H-M   'P 1'
#
loop_
_entity.id
_entity.type
_entity.pdbx_description
1 polymer ?
#
loop_
_entity_poly.entity_id
_entity_poly.type
_entity_poly.pdbx_seq_one_letter_code
_entity_poly.pdbx_strand_id
1 'polypeptide(L)'
;TLSIAKTAQPAPGETLRYYYHENVYRPSAESHTFKEIGQMGLEVLGRVGEAEVQQTVRLAVQSLGKLGTEWVLEVSHMGYLFGLFDALGVPDAARAELLNKLREKNAHELRAAALTAGLDAAAADTLCSVLNLSGDYAATLPKAEALCQNDAMTAAVAELTALAAPLEQAGGAVRLDLTLAGEMEYYNGLVF
;
A
#
# COMPACT_ATOMS: atom_id res chain seq x y z
N THR A 1 1.29 2.60 -16.93
CA THR A 1 2.32 1.87 -16.16
C THR A 1 2.86 0.67 -16.93
N LEU A 2 2.07 -0.38 -17.18
CA LEU A 2 2.55 -1.61 -17.82
C LEU A 2 3.19 -1.39 -19.20
N SER A 3 2.68 -0.47 -20.02
CA SER A 3 3.26 -0.12 -21.32
C SER A 3 4.64 0.52 -21.16
N ILE A 4 4.79 1.43 -20.20
CA ILE A 4 6.07 2.07 -19.89
C ILE A 4 7.06 1.01 -19.37
N ALA A 5 6.64 0.16 -18.44
CA ALA A 5 7.48 -0.90 -17.89
C ALA A 5 7.95 -1.91 -18.95
N LYS A 6 7.14 -2.18 -19.98
CA LYS A 6 7.52 -3.06 -21.11
C LYS A 6 8.54 -2.44 -22.05
N THR A 7 8.51 -1.13 -22.22
CA THR A 7 9.36 -0.42 -23.20
C THR A 7 10.61 0.18 -22.57
N ALA A 8 10.55 0.52 -21.28
CA ALA A 8 11.70 1.04 -20.56
C ALA A 8 12.72 -0.08 -20.30
N GLN A 9 13.95 0.16 -20.69
CA GLN A 9 15.06 -0.77 -20.49
C GLN A 9 16.20 -0.04 -19.78
N PRO A 10 16.10 0.14 -18.43
CA PRO A 10 17.18 0.77 -17.68
C PRO A 10 18.44 -0.10 -17.74
N ALA A 11 19.60 0.53 -17.93
CA ALA A 11 20.88 -0.15 -17.83
C ALA A 11 21.13 -0.58 -16.36
N PRO A 12 22.00 -1.56 -16.09
CA PRO A 12 22.36 -1.94 -14.72
C PRO A 12 22.82 -0.74 -13.90
N GLY A 13 22.13 -0.47 -12.79
CA GLY A 13 22.42 0.67 -11.89
C GLY A 13 21.78 1.99 -12.30
N GLU A 14 21.11 2.06 -13.42
CA GLU A 14 20.41 3.25 -13.90
C GLU A 14 19.05 3.43 -13.24
N THR A 15 18.62 4.68 -13.07
CA THR A 15 17.27 5.06 -12.64
C THR A 15 16.64 5.93 -13.72
N LEU A 16 15.58 5.45 -14.34
CA LEU A 16 14.78 6.17 -15.30
C LEU A 16 13.55 6.77 -14.63
N ARG A 17 13.23 8.02 -14.97
CA ARG A 17 12.07 8.72 -14.45
C ARG A 17 11.22 9.21 -15.62
N TYR A 18 9.96 8.80 -15.64
CA TYR A 18 8.99 9.18 -16.65
C TYR A 18 7.81 9.88 -15.98
N TYR A 19 7.32 10.92 -16.60
CA TYR A 19 5.99 11.45 -16.29
C TYR A 19 5.11 11.28 -17.53
N TYR A 20 3.83 11.14 -17.30
CA TYR A 20 2.86 11.05 -18.39
C TYR A 20 1.59 11.83 -18.05
N HIS A 21 0.92 12.29 -19.09
CA HIS A 21 -0.42 12.84 -19.04
C HIS A 21 -1.15 12.32 -20.27
N GLU A 22 -1.92 11.25 -20.07
CA GLU A 22 -2.50 10.47 -21.17
C GLU A 22 -3.93 10.03 -20.81
N ASN A 23 -4.71 9.77 -21.83
CA ASN A 23 -6.01 9.14 -21.66
C ASN A 23 -5.84 7.61 -21.55
N VAL A 24 -6.42 7.04 -20.50
CA VAL A 24 -6.48 5.60 -20.29
C VAL A 24 -7.92 5.11 -20.39
N TYR A 25 -8.09 3.89 -20.87
CA TYR A 25 -9.39 3.27 -21.04
C TYR A 25 -9.58 2.19 -19.99
N ARG A 26 -10.60 2.33 -19.15
CA ARG A 26 -10.91 1.38 -18.07
C ARG A 26 -12.26 0.74 -18.33
N PRO A 27 -12.40 -0.61 -18.19
CA PRO A 27 -13.69 -1.26 -18.27
C PRO A 27 -14.59 -0.75 -17.13
N SER A 28 -15.83 -0.41 -17.47
CA SER A 28 -16.84 -0.04 -16.48
C SER A 28 -17.69 -1.27 -16.16
N ALA A 29 -17.76 -1.64 -14.88
CA ALA A 29 -18.59 -2.76 -14.43
C ALA A 29 -20.10 -2.50 -14.65
N GLU A 30 -20.52 -1.23 -14.61
CA GLU A 30 -21.93 -0.85 -14.73
C GLU A 30 -22.42 -0.83 -16.19
N SER A 31 -21.58 -0.36 -17.13
CA SER A 31 -22.02 -0.11 -18.52
C SER A 31 -21.47 -1.13 -19.51
N HIS A 32 -20.62 -2.06 -19.09
CA HIS A 32 -19.88 -3.00 -19.97
C HIS A 32 -19.14 -2.33 -21.14
N THR A 33 -18.84 -1.03 -20.99
CA THR A 33 -18.10 -0.23 -21.98
C THR A 33 -16.79 0.25 -21.37
N PHE A 34 -15.91 0.80 -22.21
CA PHE A 34 -14.69 1.45 -21.71
C PHE A 34 -14.97 2.92 -21.42
N LYS A 35 -14.59 3.36 -20.22
CA LYS A 35 -14.53 4.79 -19.87
C LYS A 35 -13.14 5.33 -20.20
N GLU A 36 -13.09 6.46 -20.88
CA GLU A 36 -11.88 7.24 -21.10
C GLU A 36 -11.64 8.13 -19.87
N ILE A 37 -10.45 8.04 -19.31
CA ILE A 37 -10.05 8.75 -18.09
C ILE A 37 -8.72 9.43 -18.34
N GLY A 38 -8.65 10.76 -18.17
CA GLY A 38 -7.38 11.49 -18.16
C GLY A 38 -6.57 11.09 -16.93
N GLN A 39 -5.38 10.60 -17.13
CA GLN A 39 -4.48 10.16 -16.07
C GLN A 39 -3.13 10.84 -16.18
N MET A 40 -2.67 11.43 -15.08
CA MET A 40 -1.29 11.91 -14.91
C MET A 40 -0.57 10.98 -13.95
N GLY A 41 0.70 10.72 -14.21
CA GLY A 41 1.49 9.87 -13.33
C GLY A 41 2.98 10.04 -13.49
N LEU A 42 3.70 9.47 -12.53
CA LEU A 42 5.15 9.35 -12.49
C LEU A 42 5.49 7.86 -12.39
N GLU A 43 6.47 7.44 -13.17
CA GLU A 43 7.05 6.09 -13.10
C GLU A 43 8.56 6.21 -12.88
N VAL A 44 9.07 5.50 -11.90
CA VAL A 44 10.50 5.38 -11.62
C VAL A 44 10.89 3.93 -11.80
N LEU A 45 11.83 3.66 -12.69
CA LEU A 45 12.20 2.32 -13.12
C LEU A 45 13.72 2.10 -13.02
N GLY A 46 14.12 0.87 -12.79
CA GLY A 46 15.52 0.48 -12.66
C GLY A 46 15.99 0.43 -11.22
N ARG A 47 17.09 1.09 -10.88
CA ARG A 47 17.56 1.17 -9.50
C ARG A 47 16.66 2.13 -8.72
N VAL A 48 15.75 1.58 -7.93
CA VAL A 48 14.88 2.32 -7.03
C VAL A 48 15.30 2.05 -5.60
N GLY A 49 15.66 3.10 -4.88
CA GLY A 49 16.03 3.03 -3.47
C GLY A 49 15.18 3.97 -2.62
N GLU A 50 15.56 4.12 -1.37
CA GLU A 50 14.85 4.96 -0.40
C GLU A 50 14.66 6.41 -0.89
N ALA A 51 15.68 6.98 -1.52
CA ALA A 51 15.62 8.36 -2.02
C ALA A 51 14.54 8.55 -3.10
N GLU A 52 14.40 7.58 -4.01
CA GLU A 52 13.38 7.60 -5.06
C GLU A 52 11.97 7.45 -4.47
N VAL A 53 11.81 6.56 -3.48
CA VAL A 53 10.54 6.36 -2.76
C VAL A 53 10.15 7.65 -2.04
N GLN A 54 11.05 8.24 -1.25
CA GLN A 54 10.80 9.51 -0.55
C GLN A 54 10.46 10.64 -1.53
N GLN A 55 11.15 10.73 -2.66
CA GLN A 55 10.84 11.71 -3.70
C GLN A 55 9.44 11.54 -4.26
N THR A 56 9.04 10.30 -4.55
CA THR A 56 7.71 9.99 -5.10
C THR A 56 6.60 10.39 -4.11
N VAL A 57 6.77 10.05 -2.84
CA VAL A 57 5.82 10.43 -1.77
C VAL A 57 5.74 11.96 -1.60
N ARG A 58 6.89 12.66 -1.63
CA ARG A 58 6.91 14.13 -1.59
C ARG A 58 6.15 14.74 -2.77
N LEU A 59 6.30 14.19 -3.97
CA LEU A 59 5.58 14.66 -5.15
C LEU A 59 4.07 14.43 -5.01
N ALA A 60 3.65 13.31 -4.45
CA ALA A 60 2.23 13.05 -4.16
C ALA A 60 1.67 14.12 -3.21
N VAL A 61 2.35 14.36 -2.09
CA VAL A 61 1.99 15.40 -1.12
C VAL A 61 1.92 16.79 -1.75
N GLN A 62 2.94 17.17 -2.53
CA GLN A 62 2.97 18.48 -3.19
C GLN A 62 1.83 18.63 -4.20
N SER A 63 1.46 17.54 -4.88
CA SER A 63 0.34 17.53 -5.83
C SER A 63 -0.99 17.71 -5.12
N LEU A 64 -1.21 17.03 -4.01
CA LEU A 64 -2.39 17.17 -3.17
C LEU A 64 -2.50 18.61 -2.61
N GLY A 65 -1.39 19.17 -2.13
CA GLY A 65 -1.36 20.53 -1.61
C GLY A 65 -1.72 21.63 -2.63
N LYS A 66 -1.60 21.34 -3.94
CA LYS A 66 -1.98 22.26 -5.02
C LYS A 66 -3.48 22.23 -5.36
N LEU A 67 -4.23 21.27 -4.85
CA LEU A 67 -5.66 21.16 -5.13
C LEU A 67 -6.49 22.23 -4.43
N GLY A 68 -5.94 22.93 -3.42
CA GLY A 68 -6.61 24.03 -2.72
C GLY A 68 -7.78 23.58 -1.83
N THR A 69 -7.88 22.30 -1.52
CA THR A 69 -8.87 21.69 -0.63
C THR A 69 -8.18 20.95 0.50
N GLU A 70 -8.92 20.65 1.55
CA GLU A 70 -8.42 19.71 2.57
C GLU A 70 -8.18 18.33 1.94
N TRP A 71 -7.07 17.71 2.30
CA TRP A 71 -6.69 16.40 1.81
C TRP A 71 -6.11 15.52 2.92
N VAL A 72 -6.21 14.23 2.71
CA VAL A 72 -5.61 13.20 3.54
C VAL A 72 -4.79 12.28 2.64
N LEU A 73 -3.55 11.99 3.02
CA LEU A 73 -2.74 10.94 2.41
C LEU A 73 -2.75 9.72 3.33
N GLU A 74 -3.34 8.64 2.86
CA GLU A 74 -3.29 7.35 3.56
C GLU A 74 -2.12 6.53 3.00
N VAL A 75 -1.31 5.98 3.89
CA VAL A 75 -0.11 5.21 3.56
C VAL A 75 -0.24 3.80 4.13
N SER A 76 0.14 2.81 3.35
CA SER A 76 0.18 1.40 3.74
C SER A 76 1.43 0.73 3.20
N HIS A 77 1.66 -0.53 3.60
CA HIS A 77 2.79 -1.33 3.10
C HIS A 77 2.38 -2.79 2.89
N MET A 78 2.36 -3.22 1.63
CA MET A 78 1.96 -4.60 1.29
C MET A 78 2.88 -5.66 1.87
N GLY A 79 4.20 -5.37 1.94
CA GLY A 79 5.17 -6.28 2.57
C GLY A 79 4.88 -6.53 4.05
N TYR A 80 4.27 -5.57 4.76
CA TYR A 80 3.81 -5.78 6.13
C TYR A 80 2.67 -6.80 6.20
N LEU A 81 1.65 -6.66 5.33
CA LEU A 81 0.51 -7.56 5.29
C LEU A 81 0.91 -8.98 4.85
N PHE A 82 1.73 -9.08 3.82
CA PHE A 82 2.23 -10.38 3.36
C PHE A 82 3.14 -11.03 4.42
N GLY A 83 3.99 -10.26 5.08
CA GLY A 83 4.79 -10.75 6.21
C GLY A 83 3.93 -11.29 7.34
N LEU A 84 2.84 -10.60 7.68
CA LEU A 84 1.89 -11.09 8.67
C LEU A 84 1.20 -12.40 8.19
N PHE A 85 0.77 -12.46 6.94
CA PHE A 85 0.18 -13.69 6.39
C PHE A 85 1.13 -14.87 6.46
N ASP A 86 2.42 -14.65 6.15
CA ASP A 86 3.45 -15.67 6.26
C ASP A 86 3.66 -16.11 7.71
N ALA A 87 3.72 -15.17 8.65
CA ALA A 87 3.88 -15.47 10.07
C ALA A 87 2.69 -16.28 10.65
N LEU A 88 1.48 -15.99 10.18
CA LEU A 88 0.26 -16.69 10.61
C LEU A 88 -0.01 -17.98 9.83
N GLY A 89 0.81 -18.32 8.82
CA GLY A 89 0.62 -19.49 7.98
C GLY A 89 -0.61 -19.42 7.08
N VAL A 90 -0.99 -18.22 6.61
CA VAL A 90 -2.15 -18.04 5.71
C VAL A 90 -1.88 -18.74 4.37
N PRO A 91 -2.74 -19.70 3.94
CA PRO A 91 -2.60 -20.33 2.65
C PRO A 91 -2.71 -19.33 1.49
N ASP A 92 -1.91 -19.49 0.44
CA ASP A 92 -1.92 -18.59 -0.73
C ASP A 92 -3.31 -18.42 -1.33
N ALA A 93 -4.08 -19.50 -1.41
CA ALA A 93 -5.45 -19.49 -1.94
C ALA A 93 -6.42 -18.60 -1.14
N ALA A 94 -6.15 -18.32 0.13
CA ALA A 94 -7.01 -17.51 1.01
C ALA A 94 -6.57 -16.04 1.05
N ARG A 95 -5.35 -15.69 0.61
CA ARG A 95 -4.79 -14.34 0.77
C ARG A 95 -5.63 -13.26 0.11
N ALA A 96 -6.10 -13.49 -1.11
CA ALA A 96 -6.91 -12.52 -1.83
C ALA A 96 -8.24 -12.23 -1.12
N GLU A 97 -8.91 -13.25 -0.60
CA GLU A 97 -10.14 -13.11 0.18
C GLU A 97 -9.90 -12.33 1.47
N LEU A 98 -8.85 -12.67 2.23
CA LEU A 98 -8.53 -11.99 3.48
C LEU A 98 -8.13 -10.53 3.26
N LEU A 99 -7.40 -10.20 2.18
CA LEU A 99 -7.12 -8.82 1.80
C LEU A 99 -8.41 -8.04 1.49
N ASN A 100 -9.37 -8.67 0.81
CA ASN A 100 -10.67 -8.05 0.56
C ASN A 100 -11.41 -7.76 1.86
N LYS A 101 -11.43 -8.72 2.79
CA LYS A 101 -12.08 -8.54 4.11
C LYS A 101 -11.38 -7.49 4.98
N LEU A 102 -10.06 -7.36 4.90
CA LEU A 102 -9.32 -6.27 5.53
C LEU A 102 -9.76 -4.90 4.98
N ARG A 103 -9.89 -4.76 3.66
CA ARG A 103 -10.36 -3.51 3.02
C ARG A 103 -11.79 -3.13 3.41
N GLU A 104 -12.66 -4.13 3.58
CA GLU A 104 -14.05 -3.92 4.04
C GLU A 104 -14.11 -3.49 5.51
N LYS A 105 -13.01 -3.62 6.26
CA LYS A 105 -12.89 -3.27 7.70
C LYS A 105 -13.94 -3.96 8.57
N ASN A 106 -14.38 -5.16 8.18
CA ASN A 106 -15.36 -5.94 8.91
C ASN A 106 -14.67 -7.03 9.73
N ALA A 107 -14.44 -6.77 11.02
CA ALA A 107 -13.73 -7.69 11.91
C ALA A 107 -14.41 -9.07 12.02
N HIS A 108 -15.75 -9.12 12.01
CA HIS A 108 -16.49 -10.38 12.13
C HIS A 108 -16.27 -11.26 10.90
N GLU A 109 -16.42 -10.70 9.70
CA GLU A 109 -16.22 -11.44 8.46
C GLU A 109 -14.75 -11.82 8.23
N LEU A 110 -13.81 -10.92 8.56
CA LEU A 110 -12.39 -11.20 8.48
C LEU A 110 -12.01 -12.39 9.37
N ARG A 111 -12.50 -12.41 10.63
CA ARG A 111 -12.27 -13.51 11.55
C ARG A 111 -12.88 -14.81 11.06
N ALA A 112 -14.11 -14.78 10.55
CA ALA A 112 -14.77 -15.96 10.01
C ALA A 112 -14.02 -16.53 8.79
N ALA A 113 -13.58 -15.68 7.87
CA ALA A 113 -12.77 -16.06 6.71
C ALA A 113 -11.41 -16.66 7.13
N ALA A 114 -10.74 -16.07 8.13
CA ALA A 114 -9.48 -16.59 8.65
C ALA A 114 -9.62 -18.00 9.23
N LEU A 115 -10.66 -18.24 10.04
CA LEU A 115 -10.96 -19.58 10.59
C LEU A 115 -11.30 -20.58 9.47
N THR A 116 -12.05 -20.14 8.46
CA THR A 116 -12.38 -20.97 7.28
C THR A 116 -11.14 -21.34 6.48
N ALA A 117 -10.17 -20.41 6.40
CA ALA A 117 -8.87 -20.66 5.77
C ALA A 117 -7.95 -21.59 6.57
N GLY A 118 -8.36 -22.02 7.75
CA GLY A 118 -7.63 -22.98 8.59
C GLY A 118 -6.74 -22.35 9.67
N LEU A 119 -6.81 -21.03 9.88
CA LEU A 119 -6.12 -20.40 11.01
C LEU A 119 -6.78 -20.78 12.33
N ASP A 120 -5.99 -20.91 13.38
CA ASP A 120 -6.54 -21.05 14.73
C ASP A 120 -7.11 -19.70 15.24
N ALA A 121 -7.78 -19.75 16.39
CA ALA A 121 -8.43 -18.57 16.98
C ALA A 121 -7.45 -17.45 17.30
N ALA A 122 -6.24 -17.79 17.78
CA ALA A 122 -5.22 -16.80 18.14
C ALA A 122 -4.65 -16.10 16.89
N ALA A 123 -4.38 -16.84 15.82
CA ALA A 123 -3.95 -16.31 14.54
C ALA A 123 -5.04 -15.42 13.91
N ALA A 124 -6.30 -15.85 13.95
CA ALA A 124 -7.42 -15.06 13.45
C ALA A 124 -7.61 -13.74 14.25
N ASP A 125 -7.45 -13.77 15.57
CA ASP A 125 -7.53 -12.58 16.41
C ASP A 125 -6.33 -11.63 16.16
N THR A 126 -5.14 -12.19 15.94
CA THR A 126 -3.95 -11.41 15.55
C THR A 126 -4.17 -10.73 14.20
N LEU A 127 -4.71 -11.43 13.19
CA LEU A 127 -5.04 -10.84 11.90
C LEU A 127 -6.06 -9.70 12.05
N CYS A 128 -7.09 -9.88 12.86
CA CYS A 128 -8.10 -8.85 13.13
C CYS A 128 -7.50 -7.61 13.81
N SER A 129 -6.41 -7.75 14.56
CA SER A 129 -5.77 -6.60 15.23
C SER A 129 -5.22 -5.56 14.25
N VAL A 130 -4.95 -5.94 12.98
CA VAL A 130 -4.56 -5.01 11.91
C VAL A 130 -5.60 -3.93 11.67
N LEU A 131 -6.89 -4.21 11.92
CA LEU A 131 -7.97 -3.22 11.77
C LEU A 131 -7.79 -2.01 12.72
N ASN A 132 -7.00 -2.16 13.78
CA ASN A 132 -6.66 -1.08 14.71
C ASN A 132 -5.41 -0.30 14.29
N LEU A 133 -4.74 -0.72 13.19
CA LEU A 133 -3.57 -0.06 12.63
C LEU A 133 -3.97 0.94 11.54
N SER A 134 -4.94 1.80 11.87
CA SER A 134 -5.43 2.89 11.03
C SER A 134 -5.60 4.15 11.88
N GLY A 135 -4.93 5.24 11.49
CA GLY A 135 -5.00 6.50 12.23
C GLY A 135 -3.87 7.48 11.92
N ASP A 136 -3.63 8.40 12.82
CA ASP A 136 -2.49 9.30 12.75
C ASP A 136 -1.18 8.53 12.54
N TYR A 137 -0.34 9.01 11.63
CA TYR A 137 0.85 8.28 11.21
C TYR A 137 1.81 8.01 12.37
N ALA A 138 2.15 9.05 13.13
CA ALA A 138 3.12 8.95 14.22
C ALA A 138 2.57 8.11 15.39
N ALA A 139 1.26 8.18 15.63
CA ALA A 139 0.61 7.41 16.71
C ALA A 139 0.37 5.94 16.35
N THR A 140 0.27 5.61 15.04
CA THR A 140 -0.02 4.25 14.58
C THR A 140 1.25 3.43 14.31
N LEU A 141 2.32 4.07 13.89
CA LEU A 141 3.58 3.39 13.55
C LEU A 141 4.16 2.54 14.69
N PRO A 142 4.23 3.01 15.97
CA PRO A 142 4.69 2.18 17.08
C PRO A 142 3.79 0.96 17.34
N LYS A 143 2.49 1.05 17.05
CA LYS A 143 1.57 -0.08 17.21
C LYS A 143 1.83 -1.14 16.13
N ALA A 144 2.14 -0.72 14.90
CA ALA A 144 2.53 -1.62 13.84
C ALA A 144 3.85 -2.32 14.16
N GLU A 145 4.83 -1.59 14.71
CA GLU A 145 6.11 -2.16 15.16
C GLU A 145 5.91 -3.23 16.25
N ALA A 146 5.06 -2.95 17.25
CA ALA A 146 4.78 -3.89 18.32
C ALA A 146 4.10 -5.19 17.86
N LEU A 147 3.45 -5.21 16.70
CA LEU A 147 2.81 -6.39 16.12
C LEU A 147 3.73 -7.19 15.19
N CYS A 148 4.95 -6.73 14.91
CA CYS A 148 5.90 -7.42 14.04
C CYS A 148 6.24 -8.81 14.58
N GLN A 149 6.20 -9.81 13.70
CA GLN A 149 6.46 -11.22 14.03
C GLN A 149 7.62 -11.82 13.22
N ASN A 150 8.10 -11.11 12.18
CA ASN A 150 9.19 -11.57 11.33
C ASN A 150 9.97 -10.40 10.71
N ASP A 151 11.07 -10.75 10.04
CA ASP A 151 11.96 -9.78 9.41
C ASP A 151 11.29 -8.98 8.28
N ALA A 152 10.34 -9.59 7.56
CA ALA A 152 9.62 -8.90 6.49
C ALA A 152 8.74 -7.77 7.03
N MET A 153 8.04 -7.99 8.13
CA MET A 153 7.26 -6.95 8.82
C MET A 153 8.17 -5.87 9.40
N THR A 154 9.29 -6.26 9.99
CA THR A 154 10.28 -5.32 10.54
C THR A 154 10.88 -4.44 9.44
N ALA A 155 11.22 -5.01 8.29
CA ALA A 155 11.70 -4.26 7.13
C ALA A 155 10.64 -3.26 6.62
N ALA A 156 9.38 -3.68 6.51
CA ALA A 156 8.29 -2.80 6.12
C ALA A 156 8.09 -1.62 7.08
N VAL A 157 8.17 -1.87 8.40
CA VAL A 157 8.11 -0.80 9.42
C VAL A 157 9.31 0.14 9.31
N ALA A 158 10.50 -0.37 9.01
CA ALA A 158 11.68 0.47 8.80
C ALA A 158 11.51 1.42 7.60
N GLU A 159 10.95 0.91 6.48
CA GLU A 159 10.62 1.75 5.32
C GLU A 159 9.58 2.83 5.66
N LEU A 160 8.53 2.46 6.38
CA LEU A 160 7.52 3.42 6.88
C LEU A 160 8.17 4.46 7.81
N THR A 161 9.07 4.05 8.70
CA THR A 161 9.77 4.95 9.62
C THR A 161 10.63 5.98 8.87
N ALA A 162 11.29 5.56 7.79
CA ALA A 162 12.09 6.45 6.95
C ALA A 162 11.24 7.53 6.23
N LEU A 163 9.94 7.33 6.11
CA LEU A 163 9.00 8.30 5.53
C LEU A 163 8.44 9.31 6.56
N ALA A 164 8.56 9.05 7.85
CA ALA A 164 7.93 9.90 8.88
C ALA A 164 8.36 11.38 8.75
N ALA A 165 9.66 11.66 8.71
CA ALA A 165 10.18 13.01 8.61
C ALA A 165 9.80 13.75 7.30
N PRO A 166 9.89 13.13 6.09
CA PRO A 166 9.34 13.71 4.87
C PRO A 166 7.84 14.02 4.93
N LEU A 167 7.05 13.20 5.61
CA LEU A 167 5.60 13.34 5.71
C LEU A 167 5.17 14.40 6.73
N GLU A 168 5.86 14.54 7.85
CA GLU A 168 5.61 15.61 8.85
C GLU A 168 5.72 17.00 8.27
N GLN A 169 6.61 17.19 7.29
CA GLN A 169 6.81 18.47 6.61
C GLN A 169 5.72 18.80 5.56
N ALA A 170 4.80 17.88 5.34
CA ALA A 170 3.85 17.95 4.24
C ALA A 170 2.70 18.96 4.43
N GLY A 171 2.44 19.39 5.65
CA GLY A 171 1.42 20.41 5.96
C GLY A 171 -0.04 19.95 5.76
N GLY A 172 -0.29 18.67 5.56
CA GLY A 172 -1.61 18.06 5.45
C GLY A 172 -1.76 16.88 6.38
N ALA A 173 -2.94 16.26 6.40
CA ALA A 173 -3.19 15.09 7.21
C ALA A 173 -2.60 13.84 6.55
N VAL A 174 -1.64 13.21 7.22
CA VAL A 174 -1.08 11.92 6.80
C VAL A 174 -1.49 10.85 7.79
N ARG A 175 -1.98 9.73 7.27
CA ARG A 175 -2.45 8.60 8.06
C ARG A 175 -1.70 7.33 7.66
N LEU A 176 -1.37 6.50 8.64
CA LEU A 176 -1.00 5.12 8.40
C LEU A 176 -2.28 4.28 8.45
N ASP A 177 -2.55 3.52 7.39
CA ASP A 177 -3.69 2.60 7.34
C ASP A 177 -3.26 1.27 6.74
N LEU A 178 -2.87 0.33 7.58
CA LEU A 178 -2.42 -0.99 7.15
C LEU A 178 -3.56 -1.91 6.68
N THR A 179 -4.80 -1.43 6.65
CA THR A 179 -5.91 -2.11 5.99
C THR A 179 -6.04 -1.73 4.51
N LEU A 180 -5.35 -0.66 4.08
CA LEU A 180 -5.30 -0.24 2.68
C LEU A 180 -4.42 -1.23 1.90
N ALA A 181 -5.04 -2.22 1.29
CA ALA A 181 -4.37 -3.16 0.41
C ALA A 181 -4.48 -2.69 -1.04
N GLY A 182 -3.39 -2.78 -1.79
CA GLY A 182 -3.39 -2.48 -3.22
C GLY A 182 -4.36 -3.40 -3.98
N GLU A 183 -5.07 -2.84 -4.97
CA GLU A 183 -6.00 -3.61 -5.82
C GLU A 183 -5.28 -4.59 -6.76
N MET A 184 -3.98 -4.38 -6.96
CA MET A 184 -3.17 -5.15 -7.90
C MET A 184 -2.21 -6.07 -7.15
N GLU A 185 -2.24 -7.35 -7.46
CA GLU A 185 -1.40 -8.39 -6.84
C GLU A 185 0.12 -8.15 -7.00
N TYR A 186 0.52 -7.26 -7.89
CA TYR A 186 1.94 -6.96 -8.10
C TYR A 186 2.50 -5.87 -7.18
N TYR A 187 1.68 -5.23 -6.35
CA TYR A 187 2.20 -4.32 -5.32
C TYR A 187 2.76 -5.14 -4.15
N ASN A 188 4.04 -4.93 -3.85
CA ASN A 188 4.73 -5.65 -2.77
C ASN A 188 5.37 -4.74 -1.71
N GLY A 189 5.37 -3.43 -1.93
CA GLY A 189 5.94 -2.44 -1.04
C GLY A 189 4.92 -1.41 -0.57
N LEU A 190 5.38 -0.16 -0.53
CA LEU A 190 4.58 0.99 -0.12
C LEU A 190 3.39 1.23 -1.05
N VAL A 191 2.24 1.56 -0.47
CA VAL A 191 1.00 1.95 -1.15
C VAL A 191 0.49 3.26 -0.53
N PHE A 192 0.00 4.19 -1.34
CA PHE A 192 -0.58 5.45 -0.90
C PHE A 192 -1.54 6.04 -1.94
#